data_45f639bebf41218a5fc49b61750edc90
#
_entry.id   45f639bebf41218a5fc49b61750edc90
#
_cell.length_a   1.000
_cell.length_b   1.000
_cell.length_c   1.000
_cell.angle_alpha   90.00
_cell.angle_beta   90.00
_cell.angle_gamma   90.00
#
_symmetry.space_group_name_H-M   'P 1'
#
loop_
_entity.id
_entity.type
_entity.pdbx_description
1 polymer ?
#
loop_
_entity_poly.entity_id
_entity_poly.type
_entity_poly.pdbx_seq_one_letter_code
_entity_poly.pdbx_strand_id
1 'polypeptide(L)'
;ILLFLLFLITFSFNSYATIEIDITEGNREPLPIAITNFFHDGNEKITNTDLPSKIRGVIQNDLESTGLFNSIDEKAFIQENKSLHLKPRFADWRLINSQGLVTGDLKIEDDRLKVEFRLWDTLAEKEIEGLVLITTPDNWRRISHMIADKIYERLTGEEGYFDTRIVYISESGPLNARVKRLAIMDQDGHNHQYLTDGSYLVLTPRFSPTSQEVAYLAYYQKEPRVYVLNLETNRQELLGTFPGMTFAPRFSPDGKSIIMSLADGGLTDIFIMNLL
;
A
#
# COMPACT_ATOMS: atom_id res chain seq x y z
N ILE A 1 4.19 14.02 -58.92
CA ILE A 1 4.78 12.93 -58.08
C ILE A 1 5.82 13.49 -57.13
N LEU A 2 6.73 14.38 -57.58
CA LEU A 2 7.78 15.00 -56.73
C LEU A 2 7.22 15.91 -55.63
N LEU A 3 6.16 16.67 -55.92
CA LEU A 3 5.46 17.51 -54.93
C LEU A 3 4.70 16.73 -53.86
N PHE A 4 4.22 15.54 -54.20
CA PHE A 4 3.52 14.62 -53.26
C PHE A 4 4.49 13.96 -52.30
N LEU A 5 5.71 13.67 -52.75
CA LEU A 5 6.78 13.12 -51.91
C LEU A 5 7.31 14.16 -50.93
N LEU A 6 7.34 15.45 -51.30
CA LEU A 6 7.77 16.54 -50.41
C LEU A 6 6.76 16.81 -49.28
N PHE A 7 5.47 16.56 -49.51
CA PHE A 7 4.41 16.72 -48.47
C PHE A 7 4.41 15.60 -47.41
N LEU A 8 4.96 14.43 -47.74
CA LEU A 8 5.07 13.31 -46.77
C LEU A 8 6.19 13.45 -45.76
N ILE A 9 7.15 14.35 -45.97
CA ILE A 9 8.34 14.57 -45.11
C ILE A 9 8.05 15.56 -43.97
N THR A 10 6.94 16.32 -44.01
CA THR A 10 6.65 17.36 -43.03
C THR A 10 5.79 16.95 -41.81
N PHE A 11 5.30 15.69 -41.76
CA PHE A 11 4.61 15.17 -40.58
C PHE A 11 5.57 14.40 -39.69
N SER A 12 6.54 15.06 -39.10
CA SER A 12 7.26 14.53 -37.94
C SER A 12 6.33 14.64 -36.73
N PHE A 13 5.56 13.58 -36.43
CA PHE A 13 4.93 13.45 -35.13
C PHE A 13 6.05 13.29 -34.09
N ASN A 14 6.23 14.29 -33.25
CA ASN A 14 7.02 14.12 -32.04
C ASN A 14 6.27 13.14 -31.13
N SER A 15 6.56 11.85 -31.28
CA SER A 15 6.14 10.85 -30.33
C SER A 15 7.04 10.96 -29.10
N TYR A 16 6.57 11.65 -28.06
CA TYR A 16 7.22 11.60 -26.78
C TYR A 16 6.85 10.25 -26.14
N ALA A 17 7.85 9.40 -25.93
CA ALA A 17 7.67 8.20 -25.11
C ALA A 17 7.29 8.66 -23.71
N THR A 18 6.18 8.15 -23.18
CA THR A 18 5.79 8.39 -21.79
C THR A 18 6.72 7.57 -20.87
N ILE A 19 7.11 8.15 -19.74
CA ILE A 19 7.91 7.46 -18.74
C ILE A 19 7.19 6.18 -18.27
N GLU A 20 7.89 5.04 -18.36
CA GLU A 20 7.39 3.73 -17.98
C GLU A 20 8.55 2.84 -17.54
N ILE A 21 8.34 2.02 -16.51
CA ILE A 21 9.31 1.07 -16.00
C ILE A 21 8.95 -0.31 -16.51
N ASP A 22 9.80 -0.91 -17.34
CA ASP A 22 9.66 -2.31 -17.73
C ASP A 22 10.25 -3.22 -16.65
N ILE A 23 9.40 -3.93 -15.93
CA ILE A 23 9.77 -4.81 -14.82
C ILE A 23 10.21 -6.21 -15.26
N THR A 24 10.17 -6.50 -16.57
CA THR A 24 10.52 -7.83 -17.11
C THR A 24 12.02 -8.03 -17.30
N GLU A 25 12.82 -6.96 -17.33
CA GLU A 25 14.28 -7.01 -17.48
C GLU A 25 14.97 -6.94 -16.09
N GLY A 26 15.66 -8.00 -15.71
CA GLY A 26 16.40 -8.10 -14.46
C GLY A 26 17.74 -7.39 -14.52
N ASN A 27 17.87 -6.19 -14.14
CA ASN A 27 19.04 -5.34 -13.85
C ASN A 27 18.91 -3.94 -14.48
N ARG A 28 17.99 -3.13 -13.98
CA ARG A 28 17.83 -1.73 -14.40
C ARG A 28 18.27 -0.79 -13.31
N GLU A 29 18.77 0.36 -13.72
CA GLU A 29 18.95 1.47 -12.80
C GLU A 29 17.57 1.95 -12.31
N PRO A 30 17.38 2.13 -11.00
CA PRO A 30 16.13 2.65 -10.45
C PRO A 30 15.77 4.02 -11.05
N LEU A 31 14.49 4.23 -11.34
CA LEU A 31 13.98 5.47 -11.92
C LEU A 31 14.17 6.63 -10.94
N PRO A 32 14.91 7.71 -11.33
CA PRO A 32 15.08 8.87 -10.47
C PRO A 32 13.77 9.69 -10.42
N ILE A 33 13.19 9.78 -9.22
CA ILE A 33 11.93 10.46 -8.95
C ILE A 33 12.11 11.54 -7.87
N ALA A 34 11.57 12.71 -8.10
CA ALA A 34 11.48 13.77 -7.09
C ALA A 34 10.09 13.75 -6.45
N ILE A 35 10.06 13.69 -5.12
CA ILE A 35 8.80 13.72 -4.35
C ILE A 35 8.88 14.95 -3.45
N THR A 36 8.02 15.95 -3.71
CA THR A 36 8.04 17.19 -2.96
C THR A 36 7.21 17.09 -1.68
N ASN A 37 7.47 17.96 -0.72
CA ASN A 37 6.54 18.15 0.39
C ASN A 37 5.20 18.64 -0.19
N PHE A 38 4.09 18.13 0.32
CA PHE A 38 2.77 18.57 -0.13
C PHE A 38 2.53 20.00 0.30
N PHE A 39 2.04 20.83 -0.62
CA PHE A 39 1.81 22.24 -0.33
C PHE A 39 0.62 22.41 0.61
N HIS A 40 0.75 23.35 1.55
CA HIS A 40 -0.26 23.72 2.51
C HIS A 40 -0.16 25.23 2.73
N ASP A 41 -1.26 25.94 2.63
CA ASP A 41 -1.27 27.42 2.66
C ASP A 41 -1.14 28.04 4.05
N GLY A 42 -1.13 27.22 5.11
CA GLY A 42 -0.94 27.65 6.50
C GLY A 42 -2.18 28.29 7.16
N ASN A 43 -3.30 28.41 6.45
CA ASN A 43 -4.51 29.05 6.95
C ASN A 43 -5.46 28.11 7.69
N GLU A 44 -5.19 26.81 7.68
CA GLU A 44 -6.05 25.80 8.25
C GLU A 44 -5.45 25.17 9.54
N LYS A 45 -6.31 24.68 10.42
CA LYS A 45 -5.96 24.02 11.69
C LYS A 45 -5.24 22.67 11.46
N ILE A 46 -4.17 22.64 10.70
CA ILE A 46 -3.27 21.50 10.71
C ILE A 46 -2.49 21.59 12.02
N THR A 47 -2.98 20.94 13.06
CA THR A 47 -2.31 20.85 14.36
C THR A 47 -0.96 20.13 14.27
N ASN A 48 -0.75 19.36 13.20
CA ASN A 48 0.50 18.67 12.88
C ASN A 48 1.19 19.37 11.71
N THR A 49 1.98 20.39 11.98
CA THR A 49 2.75 21.17 10.99
C THR A 49 3.71 20.33 10.14
N ASP A 50 3.93 19.06 10.53
CA ASP A 50 4.84 18.12 9.87
C ASP A 50 4.11 17.12 8.93
N LEU A 51 2.79 17.25 8.79
CA LEU A 51 2.00 16.33 7.96
C LEU A 51 2.43 16.29 6.49
N PRO A 52 2.76 17.43 5.83
CA PRO A 52 3.26 17.42 4.46
C PRO A 52 4.51 16.57 4.24
N SER A 53 5.49 16.68 5.13
CA SER A 53 6.73 15.91 5.05
C SER A 53 6.53 14.44 5.44
N LYS A 54 5.61 14.16 6.35
CA LYS A 54 5.24 12.78 6.71
C LYS A 54 4.58 12.03 5.56
N ILE A 55 3.63 12.65 4.85
CA ILE A 55 3.00 12.08 3.65
C ILE A 55 4.07 11.77 2.61
N ARG A 56 4.93 12.76 2.29
CA ARG A 56 6.06 12.56 1.39
C ARG A 56 6.94 11.39 1.82
N GLY A 57 7.32 11.33 3.10
CA GLY A 57 8.21 10.30 3.62
C GLY A 57 7.65 8.89 3.48
N VAL A 58 6.35 8.68 3.68
CA VAL A 58 5.71 7.38 3.46
C VAL A 58 5.73 7.02 1.97
N ILE A 59 5.32 7.92 1.08
CA ILE A 59 5.35 7.69 -0.37
C ILE A 59 6.77 7.34 -0.84
N GLN A 60 7.76 8.08 -0.37
CA GLN A 60 9.17 7.83 -0.69
C GLN A 60 9.60 6.43 -0.25
N ASN A 61 9.36 6.06 1.00
CA ASN A 61 9.75 4.77 1.55
C ASN A 61 9.07 3.61 0.80
N ASP A 62 7.79 3.74 0.49
CA ASP A 62 7.04 2.74 -0.26
C ASP A 62 7.69 2.49 -1.64
N LEU A 63 7.88 3.55 -2.42
CA LEU A 63 8.45 3.45 -3.76
C LEU A 63 9.89 2.92 -3.73
N GLU A 64 10.75 3.42 -2.85
CA GLU A 64 12.14 2.96 -2.69
C GLU A 64 12.23 1.50 -2.27
N SER A 65 11.27 1.01 -1.44
CA SER A 65 11.25 -0.37 -0.97
C SER A 65 11.14 -1.40 -2.10
N THR A 66 10.64 -0.99 -3.26
CA THR A 66 10.52 -1.85 -4.46
C THR A 66 11.86 -2.05 -5.18
N GLY A 67 12.85 -1.19 -4.94
CA GLY A 67 14.10 -1.15 -5.71
C GLY A 67 13.95 -0.59 -7.13
N LEU A 68 12.76 -0.20 -7.57
CA LEU A 68 12.48 0.34 -8.90
C LEU A 68 12.62 1.87 -8.96
N PHE A 69 12.65 2.54 -7.83
CA PHE A 69 12.70 3.99 -7.71
C PHE A 69 13.89 4.43 -6.87
N ASN A 70 14.46 5.58 -7.24
CA ASN A 70 15.50 6.26 -6.49
C ASN A 70 15.07 7.71 -6.26
N SER A 71 14.72 8.04 -5.02
CA SER A 71 14.25 9.38 -4.68
C SER A 71 15.39 10.38 -4.64
N ILE A 72 15.17 11.54 -5.26
CA ILE A 72 16.13 12.63 -5.27
C ILE A 72 16.04 13.41 -3.96
N ASP A 73 17.20 13.68 -3.32
CA ASP A 73 17.27 14.45 -2.06
C ASP A 73 16.63 15.86 -2.26
N GLU A 74 15.75 16.24 -1.35
CA GLU A 74 15.08 17.53 -1.33
C GLU A 74 16.06 18.72 -1.41
N LYS A 75 17.27 18.58 -0.87
CA LYS A 75 18.31 19.61 -0.93
C LYS A 75 18.78 19.92 -2.35
N ALA A 76 18.54 19.01 -3.29
CA ALA A 76 18.84 19.24 -4.70
C ALA A 76 17.74 20.00 -5.43
N PHE A 77 16.57 20.20 -4.83
CA PHE A 77 15.44 20.85 -5.48
C PHE A 77 15.71 22.33 -5.73
N ILE A 78 15.56 22.75 -6.98
CA ILE A 78 15.82 24.14 -7.44
C ILE A 78 14.54 24.97 -7.32
N GLN A 79 13.39 24.38 -7.65
CA GLN A 79 12.10 25.06 -7.57
C GLN A 79 11.53 24.94 -6.16
N GLU A 80 11.18 26.08 -5.56
CA GLU A 80 10.53 26.13 -4.24
C GLU A 80 9.12 25.54 -4.29
N ASN A 81 8.74 24.83 -3.25
CA ASN A 81 7.44 24.16 -3.12
C ASN A 81 6.23 25.09 -3.32
N LYS A 82 6.32 26.33 -2.83
CA LYS A 82 5.26 27.34 -2.96
C LYS A 82 4.88 27.69 -4.41
N SER A 83 5.74 27.42 -5.37
CA SER A 83 5.48 27.71 -6.78
C SER A 83 5.03 26.48 -7.57
N LEU A 84 5.03 25.28 -6.96
CA LEU A 84 4.72 24.02 -7.64
C LEU A 84 3.22 23.79 -7.86
N HIS A 85 2.34 24.40 -7.04
CA HIS A 85 0.90 24.28 -7.18
C HIS A 85 0.35 24.88 -8.50
N LEU A 86 1.13 25.74 -9.19
CA LEU A 86 0.73 26.32 -10.49
C LEU A 86 1.13 25.39 -11.64
N LYS A 87 2.41 25.25 -11.89
CA LYS A 87 3.00 24.33 -12.88
C LYS A 87 4.49 24.13 -12.58
N PRO A 88 5.01 22.90 -12.67
CA PRO A 88 6.45 22.66 -12.54
C PRO A 88 7.27 23.38 -13.62
N ARG A 89 8.43 23.92 -13.23
CA ARG A 89 9.46 24.36 -14.16
C ARG A 89 10.31 23.17 -14.55
N PHE A 90 9.85 22.39 -15.52
CA PHE A 90 10.45 21.09 -15.88
C PHE A 90 11.97 21.15 -16.16
N ALA A 91 12.48 22.28 -16.66
CA ALA A 91 13.92 22.45 -16.86
C ALA A 91 14.72 22.30 -15.56
N ASP A 92 14.22 22.84 -14.43
CA ASP A 92 14.88 22.74 -13.13
C ASP A 92 14.95 21.26 -12.65
N TRP A 93 13.90 20.50 -12.90
CA TRP A 93 13.82 19.08 -12.52
C TRP A 93 14.71 18.20 -13.39
N ARG A 94 14.83 18.49 -14.68
CA ARG A 94 15.77 17.79 -15.56
C ARG A 94 17.23 18.04 -15.20
N LEU A 95 17.57 19.24 -14.72
CA LEU A 95 18.93 19.55 -14.26
C LEU A 95 19.41 18.67 -13.11
N ILE A 96 18.49 18.21 -12.26
CA ILE A 96 18.78 17.29 -11.16
C ILE A 96 18.51 15.83 -11.54
N ASN A 97 18.35 15.53 -12.84
CA ASN A 97 18.09 14.20 -13.39
C ASN A 97 16.79 13.56 -12.91
N SER A 98 15.76 14.35 -12.54
CA SER A 98 14.45 13.81 -12.22
C SER A 98 13.70 13.42 -13.47
N GLN A 99 13.27 12.18 -13.60
CA GLN A 99 12.41 11.71 -14.69
C GLN A 99 10.93 11.80 -14.28
N GLY A 100 10.60 11.40 -13.06
CA GLY A 100 9.29 11.58 -12.45
C GLY A 100 9.30 12.70 -11.41
N LEU A 101 8.21 13.45 -11.32
CA LEU A 101 8.02 14.46 -10.27
C LEU A 101 6.64 14.27 -9.63
N VAL A 102 6.60 14.12 -8.32
CA VAL A 102 5.36 14.07 -7.51
C VAL A 102 5.21 15.41 -6.80
N THR A 103 4.08 16.05 -7.04
CA THR A 103 3.64 17.26 -6.33
C THR A 103 2.28 17.01 -5.69
N GLY A 104 1.92 17.78 -4.69
CA GLY A 104 0.60 17.67 -4.09
C GLY A 104 0.24 18.86 -3.22
N ASP A 105 -1.05 18.96 -2.97
CA ASP A 105 -1.67 19.94 -2.09
C ASP A 105 -2.44 19.22 -1.01
N LEU A 106 -2.42 19.76 0.22
CA LEU A 106 -3.25 19.24 1.29
C LEU A 106 -4.02 20.37 1.99
N LYS A 107 -5.26 20.04 2.37
CA LYS A 107 -6.18 20.93 3.07
C LYS A 107 -6.98 20.15 4.09
N ILE A 108 -7.36 20.84 5.18
CA ILE A 108 -8.35 20.34 6.13
C ILE A 108 -9.60 21.20 6.01
N GLU A 109 -10.66 20.61 5.49
CA GLU A 109 -11.97 21.24 5.32
C GLU A 109 -13.00 20.38 6.09
N ASP A 110 -13.80 21.00 6.97
CA ASP A 110 -14.85 20.33 7.75
C ASP A 110 -14.35 19.04 8.48
N ASP A 111 -13.22 19.14 9.17
CA ASP A 111 -12.54 18.03 9.87
C ASP A 111 -12.17 16.84 8.93
N ARG A 112 -12.13 17.06 7.62
CA ARG A 112 -11.70 16.11 6.61
C ARG A 112 -10.36 16.54 6.03
N LEU A 113 -9.45 15.59 5.92
CA LEU A 113 -8.19 15.75 5.18
C LEU A 113 -8.45 15.49 3.71
N LYS A 114 -8.23 16.51 2.89
CA LYS A 114 -8.21 16.43 1.43
C LYS A 114 -6.77 16.50 0.95
N VAL A 115 -6.35 15.50 0.20
CA VAL A 115 -5.03 15.42 -0.40
C VAL A 115 -5.19 15.29 -1.91
N GLU A 116 -4.60 16.21 -2.65
CA GLU A 116 -4.48 16.16 -4.10
C GLU A 116 -3.02 15.86 -4.43
N PHE A 117 -2.76 14.87 -5.29
CA PHE A 117 -1.43 14.65 -5.83
C PHE A 117 -1.44 14.67 -7.35
N ARG A 118 -0.28 14.96 -7.94
CA ARG A 118 -0.03 14.89 -9.38
C ARG A 118 1.33 14.29 -9.64
N LEU A 119 1.38 13.39 -10.59
CA LEU A 119 2.60 12.80 -11.12
C LEU A 119 2.89 13.39 -12.50
N TRP A 120 4.06 13.90 -12.65
CA TRP A 120 4.54 14.54 -13.86
C TRP A 120 5.67 13.75 -14.50
N ASP A 121 5.61 13.59 -15.82
CA ASP A 121 6.75 13.22 -16.64
C ASP A 121 7.55 14.48 -16.96
N THR A 122 8.77 14.57 -16.44
CA THR A 122 9.60 15.79 -16.58
C THR A 122 10.20 15.92 -17.97
N LEU A 123 10.35 14.81 -18.71
CA LEU A 123 10.86 14.80 -20.08
C LEU A 123 9.77 15.17 -21.09
N ALA A 124 8.58 14.59 -20.93
CA ALA A 124 7.42 14.91 -21.76
C ALA A 124 6.70 16.21 -21.34
N GLU A 125 7.08 16.81 -20.19
CA GLU A 125 6.52 18.05 -19.65
C GLU A 125 4.99 18.02 -19.44
N LYS A 126 4.46 16.86 -19.05
CA LYS A 126 3.02 16.64 -18.88
C LYS A 126 2.69 15.91 -17.58
N GLU A 127 1.48 16.16 -17.08
CA GLU A 127 0.86 15.34 -16.06
C GLU A 127 0.47 13.98 -16.64
N ILE A 128 0.83 12.92 -15.95
CA ILE A 128 0.57 11.55 -16.39
C ILE A 128 -0.38 10.80 -15.43
N GLU A 129 -0.54 11.31 -14.21
CA GLU A 129 -1.51 10.81 -13.23
C GLU A 129 -1.87 11.92 -12.23
N GLY A 130 -3.11 11.91 -11.74
CA GLY A 130 -3.56 12.81 -10.68
C GLY A 130 -4.81 12.28 -9.99
N LEU A 131 -4.88 12.45 -8.67
CA LEU A 131 -6.00 11.98 -7.86
C LEU A 131 -6.24 12.90 -6.68
N VAL A 132 -7.51 13.03 -6.30
CA VAL A 132 -7.95 13.70 -5.07
C VAL A 132 -8.51 12.66 -4.11
N LEU A 133 -7.96 12.61 -2.90
CA LEU A 133 -8.36 11.71 -1.84
C LEU A 133 -8.90 12.50 -0.65
N ILE A 134 -9.99 12.01 -0.05
CA ILE A 134 -10.63 12.65 1.11
C ILE A 134 -10.81 11.62 2.21
N THR A 135 -10.32 11.93 3.41
CA THR A 135 -10.42 11.04 4.59
C THR A 135 -10.50 11.84 5.89
N THR A 136 -10.46 11.14 7.02
CA THR A 136 -10.20 11.78 8.33
C THR A 136 -8.70 12.03 8.50
N PRO A 137 -8.27 13.06 9.26
CA PRO A 137 -6.84 13.36 9.45
C PRO A 137 -6.01 12.19 9.98
N ASP A 138 -6.59 11.31 10.80
CA ASP A 138 -5.89 10.16 11.37
C ASP A 138 -5.50 9.11 10.31
N ASN A 139 -6.19 9.08 9.19
CA ASN A 139 -5.93 8.13 8.09
C ASN A 139 -4.91 8.63 7.05
N TRP A 140 -4.11 9.64 7.39
CA TRP A 140 -3.13 10.23 6.47
C TRP A 140 -2.12 9.23 5.91
N ARG A 141 -1.71 8.23 6.71
CA ARG A 141 -0.79 7.18 6.24
C ARG A 141 -1.40 6.35 5.13
N ARG A 142 -2.66 5.93 5.31
CA ARG A 142 -3.37 5.15 4.30
C ARG A 142 -3.45 5.91 2.97
N ILE A 143 -3.75 7.22 3.01
CA ILE A 143 -3.72 8.05 1.80
C ILE A 143 -2.32 8.05 1.16
N SER A 144 -1.25 8.12 1.95
CA SER A 144 0.11 8.08 1.44
C SER A 144 0.41 6.78 0.69
N HIS A 145 0.01 5.63 1.24
CA HIS A 145 0.13 4.33 0.61
C HIS A 145 -0.70 4.25 -0.70
N MET A 146 -1.95 4.74 -0.69
CA MET A 146 -2.80 4.79 -1.89
C MET A 146 -2.19 5.67 -3.01
N ILE A 147 -1.51 6.78 -2.65
CA ILE A 147 -0.79 7.61 -3.62
C ILE A 147 0.41 6.82 -4.19
N ALA A 148 1.18 6.16 -3.33
CA ALA A 148 2.29 5.31 -3.76
C ALA A 148 1.83 4.19 -4.70
N ASP A 149 0.69 3.53 -4.39
CA ASP A 149 0.06 2.53 -5.25
C ASP A 149 -0.25 3.10 -6.64
N LYS A 150 -0.85 4.30 -6.71
CA LYS A 150 -1.17 4.94 -8.00
C LYS A 150 0.06 5.34 -8.80
N ILE A 151 1.11 5.81 -8.14
CA ILE A 151 2.38 6.12 -8.80
C ILE A 151 3.01 4.82 -9.33
N TYR A 152 3.05 3.78 -8.51
CA TYR A 152 3.60 2.47 -8.88
C TYR A 152 2.85 1.89 -10.09
N GLU A 153 1.52 1.78 -10.00
CA GLU A 153 0.65 1.28 -11.06
C GLU A 153 0.87 2.05 -12.37
N ARG A 154 0.90 3.41 -12.28
CA ARG A 154 1.06 4.26 -13.46
C ARG A 154 2.41 4.10 -14.17
N LEU A 155 3.47 3.83 -13.42
CA LEU A 155 4.82 3.77 -13.96
C LEU A 155 5.28 2.35 -14.31
N THR A 156 4.68 1.30 -13.71
CA THR A 156 5.04 -0.10 -13.94
C THR A 156 4.00 -0.89 -14.72
N GLY A 157 2.75 -0.42 -14.75
CA GLY A 157 1.61 -1.17 -15.29
C GLY A 157 1.08 -2.27 -14.38
N GLU A 158 1.69 -2.49 -13.20
CA GLU A 158 1.28 -3.50 -12.23
C GLU A 158 0.52 -2.86 -11.08
N GLU A 159 -0.44 -3.60 -10.50
CA GLU A 159 -1.22 -3.14 -9.35
C GLU A 159 -0.33 -2.83 -8.14
N GLY A 160 -0.56 -1.69 -7.47
CA GLY A 160 0.12 -1.33 -6.25
C GLY A 160 -0.31 -2.20 -5.06
N TYR A 161 0.54 -2.32 -4.04
CA TYR A 161 0.31 -3.18 -2.88
C TYR A 161 0.66 -2.51 -1.54
N PHE A 162 0.90 -1.20 -1.53
CA PHE A 162 1.32 -0.48 -0.32
C PHE A 162 0.16 -0.23 0.66
N ASP A 163 -1.08 0.00 0.16
CA ASP A 163 -2.29 0.06 1.02
C ASP A 163 -2.75 -1.34 1.42
N THR A 164 -1.83 -2.15 1.93
CA THR A 164 -2.11 -3.50 2.44
C THR A 164 -1.67 -3.65 3.90
N ARG A 165 -2.19 -4.69 4.56
CA ARG A 165 -1.88 -4.99 5.95
C ARG A 165 -1.37 -6.42 6.11
N ILE A 166 -0.51 -6.60 7.10
CA ILE A 166 0.04 -7.90 7.47
C ILE A 166 -0.61 -8.35 8.77
N VAL A 167 -1.25 -9.51 8.74
CA VAL A 167 -1.68 -10.21 9.96
C VAL A 167 -0.65 -11.26 10.34
N TYR A 168 -0.25 -11.30 11.59
CA TYR A 168 0.82 -12.18 12.05
C TYR A 168 0.67 -12.58 13.52
N ILE A 169 1.51 -13.51 13.95
CA ILE A 169 1.60 -13.89 15.37
C ILE A 169 2.79 -13.17 15.99
N SER A 170 2.49 -12.25 16.88
CA SER A 170 3.48 -11.58 17.73
C SER A 170 3.79 -12.48 18.91
N GLU A 171 5.07 -12.75 19.13
CA GLU A 171 5.57 -13.58 20.23
C GLU A 171 6.43 -12.76 21.18
N SER A 172 6.13 -12.85 22.49
CA SER A 172 6.84 -12.11 23.53
C SER A 172 7.03 -12.97 24.79
N GLY A 173 7.86 -12.48 25.71
CA GLY A 173 8.13 -13.18 26.98
C GLY A 173 9.33 -14.13 26.91
N PRO A 174 9.74 -14.73 28.06
CA PRO A 174 10.88 -15.62 28.13
C PRO A 174 10.61 -16.95 27.43
N LEU A 175 11.66 -17.70 27.06
CA LEU A 175 11.56 -18.93 26.27
C LEU A 175 10.62 -20.00 26.88
N ASN A 176 10.53 -20.06 28.20
CA ASN A 176 9.72 -21.03 28.94
C ASN A 176 8.27 -20.54 29.19
N ALA A 177 7.94 -19.29 28.82
CA ALA A 177 6.62 -18.69 29.02
C ALA A 177 6.30 -17.69 27.90
N ARG A 178 6.37 -18.16 26.64
CA ARG A 178 6.03 -17.35 25.48
C ARG A 178 4.55 -17.06 25.40
N VAL A 179 4.21 -15.79 25.23
CA VAL A 179 2.85 -15.33 24.95
C VAL A 179 2.74 -15.03 23.47
N LYS A 180 1.78 -15.64 22.81
CA LYS A 180 1.49 -15.42 21.38
C LYS A 180 0.18 -14.66 21.23
N ARG A 181 0.21 -13.59 20.44
CA ARG A 181 -0.95 -12.74 20.15
C ARG A 181 -1.14 -12.63 18.65
N LEU A 182 -2.39 -12.67 18.24
CA LEU A 182 -2.74 -12.23 16.89
C LEU A 182 -2.52 -10.72 16.81
N ALA A 183 -1.82 -10.26 15.79
CA ALA A 183 -1.49 -8.86 15.60
C ALA A 183 -1.66 -8.48 14.12
N ILE A 184 -1.88 -7.19 13.88
CA ILE A 184 -1.98 -6.60 12.56
C ILE A 184 -1.13 -5.34 12.49
N MET A 185 -0.57 -5.04 11.32
CA MET A 185 0.17 -3.81 11.03
C MET A 185 0.04 -3.46 9.55
N ASP A 186 0.38 -2.22 9.18
CA ASP A 186 0.57 -1.85 7.79
C ASP A 186 1.76 -2.62 7.20
N GLN A 187 1.83 -2.72 5.88
CA GLN A 187 2.88 -3.48 5.21
C GLN A 187 4.30 -2.99 5.55
N ASP A 188 4.46 -1.72 5.91
CA ASP A 188 5.72 -1.08 6.30
C ASP A 188 6.05 -1.19 7.81
N GLY A 189 5.26 -1.97 8.57
CA GLY A 189 5.44 -2.21 9.99
C GLY A 189 4.83 -1.18 10.93
N HIS A 190 4.19 -0.14 10.42
CA HIS A 190 3.48 0.86 11.25
C HIS A 190 2.07 0.41 11.65
N ASN A 191 1.43 1.21 12.51
CA ASN A 191 0.06 0.96 13.00
C ASN A 191 -0.15 -0.43 13.60
N HIS A 192 0.90 -0.96 14.26
CA HIS A 192 0.84 -2.23 14.96
C HIS A 192 -0.26 -2.24 16.03
N GLN A 193 -1.13 -3.26 15.99
CA GLN A 193 -2.18 -3.48 16.96
C GLN A 193 -2.29 -4.96 17.32
N TYR A 194 -2.53 -5.27 18.60
CA TYR A 194 -2.92 -6.61 19.03
C TYR A 194 -4.41 -6.82 18.81
N LEU A 195 -4.76 -7.91 18.16
CA LEU A 195 -6.14 -8.35 17.95
C LEU A 195 -6.62 -9.35 19.02
N THR A 196 -5.67 -9.93 19.78
CA THR A 196 -5.96 -10.80 20.93
C THR A 196 -5.08 -10.44 22.12
N ASP A 197 -5.54 -10.73 23.33
CA ASP A 197 -4.88 -10.37 24.58
C ASP A 197 -3.72 -11.32 24.96
N GLY A 198 -3.62 -12.50 24.32
CA GLY A 198 -2.63 -13.54 24.61
C GLY A 198 -3.05 -14.54 25.70
N SER A 199 -4.32 -14.52 26.13
CA SER A 199 -4.87 -15.52 27.08
C SER A 199 -4.84 -16.94 26.51
N TYR A 200 -4.89 -17.07 25.19
CA TYR A 200 -4.88 -18.34 24.47
C TYR A 200 -3.76 -18.38 23.46
N LEU A 201 -3.23 -19.59 23.22
CA LEU A 201 -2.31 -19.82 22.12
C LEU A 201 -3.05 -19.60 20.80
N VAL A 202 -2.54 -18.69 19.97
CA VAL A 202 -3.07 -18.40 18.63
C VAL A 202 -2.01 -18.70 17.57
N LEU A 203 -2.44 -19.23 16.41
CA LEU A 203 -1.55 -19.69 15.34
C LEU A 203 -2.18 -19.46 13.95
N THR A 204 -1.34 -19.48 12.94
CA THR A 204 -1.70 -19.60 11.51
C THR A 204 -2.79 -18.64 11.03
N PRO A 205 -2.65 -17.31 11.23
CA PRO A 205 -3.64 -16.36 10.71
C PRO A 205 -3.63 -16.30 9.19
N ARG A 206 -4.82 -16.04 8.60
CA ARG A 206 -5.01 -15.86 7.16
C ARG A 206 -6.09 -14.83 6.91
N PHE A 207 -5.78 -13.85 6.07
CA PHE A 207 -6.78 -12.92 5.56
C PHE A 207 -7.77 -13.62 4.62
N SER A 208 -9.02 -13.18 4.68
CA SER A 208 -9.98 -13.41 3.59
C SER A 208 -9.55 -12.61 2.35
N PRO A 209 -9.63 -13.20 1.15
CA PRO A 209 -9.33 -12.46 -0.08
C PRO A 209 -10.40 -11.43 -0.48
N THR A 210 -11.59 -11.49 0.12
CA THR A 210 -12.76 -10.71 -0.31
C THR A 210 -13.42 -9.90 0.79
N SER A 211 -13.03 -10.10 2.06
CA SER A 211 -13.62 -9.40 3.22
C SER A 211 -12.56 -8.98 4.24
N GLN A 212 -12.93 -8.07 5.15
CA GLN A 212 -12.07 -7.65 6.26
C GLN A 212 -12.10 -8.67 7.40
N GLU A 213 -11.79 -9.93 7.08
CA GLU A 213 -11.84 -11.04 8.00
C GLU A 213 -10.52 -11.81 8.05
N VAL A 214 -10.22 -12.33 9.22
CA VAL A 214 -9.04 -13.14 9.49
C VAL A 214 -9.45 -14.46 10.10
N ALA A 215 -9.15 -15.58 9.42
CA ALA A 215 -9.26 -16.91 10.00
C ALA A 215 -7.98 -17.24 10.76
N TYR A 216 -8.09 -17.84 11.93
CA TYR A 216 -6.95 -18.28 12.73
C TYR A 216 -7.28 -19.44 13.64
N LEU A 217 -6.26 -20.15 14.08
CA LEU A 217 -6.37 -21.23 15.06
C LEU A 217 -6.15 -20.66 16.46
N ALA A 218 -7.02 -20.99 17.40
CA ALA A 218 -6.82 -20.72 18.83
C ALA A 218 -7.04 -21.96 19.68
N TYR A 219 -6.21 -22.10 20.73
CA TYR A 219 -6.34 -23.19 21.72
C TYR A 219 -7.17 -22.71 22.90
N TYR A 220 -8.48 -22.86 22.78
CA TYR A 220 -9.39 -22.58 23.90
C TYR A 220 -9.56 -23.86 24.74
N GLN A 221 -9.32 -23.75 26.05
CA GLN A 221 -9.39 -24.92 26.99
C GLN A 221 -8.57 -26.12 26.52
N LYS A 222 -7.41 -25.91 25.91
CA LYS A 222 -6.51 -26.90 25.32
C LYS A 222 -7.04 -27.62 24.06
N GLU A 223 -8.17 -27.22 23.54
CA GLU A 223 -8.71 -27.72 22.27
C GLU A 223 -8.44 -26.73 21.15
N PRO A 224 -7.79 -27.15 20.05
CA PRO A 224 -7.59 -26.29 18.88
C PRO A 224 -8.90 -26.09 18.13
N ARG A 225 -9.27 -24.84 17.88
CA ARG A 225 -10.48 -24.45 17.16
C ARG A 225 -10.18 -23.34 16.19
N VAL A 226 -10.87 -23.33 15.06
CA VAL A 226 -10.76 -22.26 14.05
C VAL A 226 -11.78 -21.17 14.36
N TYR A 227 -11.29 -19.94 14.37
CA TYR A 227 -12.09 -18.74 14.52
C TYR A 227 -11.96 -17.85 13.29
N VAL A 228 -13.00 -17.08 13.01
CA VAL A 228 -12.97 -15.95 12.07
C VAL A 228 -13.19 -14.68 12.88
N LEU A 229 -12.30 -13.72 12.74
CA LEU A 229 -12.37 -12.38 13.32
C LEU A 229 -12.69 -11.38 12.21
N ASN A 230 -13.80 -10.67 12.36
CA ASN A 230 -14.12 -9.54 11.51
C ASN A 230 -13.42 -8.28 12.06
N LEU A 231 -12.55 -7.66 11.26
CA LEU A 231 -11.69 -6.54 11.68
C LEU A 231 -12.44 -5.21 11.80
N GLU A 232 -13.60 -5.08 11.16
CA GLU A 232 -14.40 -3.85 11.23
C GLU A 232 -15.28 -3.81 12.47
N THR A 233 -15.89 -4.95 12.79
CA THR A 233 -16.82 -5.06 13.92
C THR A 233 -16.16 -5.60 15.19
N ASN A 234 -14.94 -6.08 15.09
CA ASN A 234 -14.21 -6.83 16.14
C ASN A 234 -14.96 -8.06 16.66
N ARG A 235 -15.89 -8.60 15.85
CA ARG A 235 -16.68 -9.79 16.18
C ARG A 235 -15.90 -11.04 15.82
N GLN A 236 -15.78 -11.93 16.80
CA GLN A 236 -15.15 -13.24 16.65
C GLN A 236 -16.21 -14.33 16.59
N GLU A 237 -16.10 -15.21 15.63
CA GLU A 237 -17.00 -16.36 15.47
C GLU A 237 -16.21 -17.67 15.45
N LEU A 238 -16.73 -18.67 16.14
CA LEU A 238 -16.22 -20.04 16.08
C LEU A 238 -16.70 -20.71 14.78
N LEU A 239 -15.75 -21.22 14.00
CA LEU A 239 -16.02 -21.87 12.73
C LEU A 239 -16.34 -23.35 12.94
N GLY A 240 -17.52 -23.64 13.53
CA GLY A 240 -17.99 -24.99 13.81
C GLY A 240 -17.27 -25.71 14.96
N THR A 241 -17.85 -26.82 15.37
CA THR A 241 -17.25 -27.77 16.34
C THR A 241 -17.00 -29.08 15.60
N PHE A 242 -15.72 -29.40 15.42
CA PHE A 242 -15.32 -30.64 14.73
C PHE A 242 -14.74 -31.64 15.72
N PRO A 243 -14.98 -32.95 15.53
CA PRO A 243 -14.24 -33.97 16.28
C PRO A 243 -12.75 -33.90 15.88
N GLY A 244 -11.88 -34.05 16.87
CA GLY A 244 -10.44 -34.05 16.63
C GLY A 244 -9.80 -32.66 16.55
N MET A 245 -8.54 -32.63 16.11
CA MET A 245 -7.73 -31.41 16.05
C MET A 245 -7.83 -30.75 14.67
N THR A 246 -8.19 -29.50 14.65
CA THR A 246 -8.31 -28.68 13.41
C THR A 246 -7.05 -27.85 13.19
N PHE A 247 -6.53 -27.81 11.95
CA PHE A 247 -5.30 -27.08 11.62
C PHE A 247 -5.41 -26.23 10.35
N ALA A 248 -4.59 -25.18 10.31
CA ALA A 248 -4.21 -24.40 9.13
C ALA A 248 -5.38 -23.99 8.22
N PRO A 249 -6.36 -23.21 8.72
CA PRO A 249 -7.46 -22.75 7.89
C PRO A 249 -6.96 -21.89 6.73
N ARG A 250 -7.61 -22.03 5.55
CA ARG A 250 -7.37 -21.23 4.36
C ARG A 250 -8.67 -20.88 3.70
N PHE A 251 -8.88 -19.63 3.35
CA PHE A 251 -10.01 -19.22 2.51
C PHE A 251 -9.84 -19.73 1.09
N SER A 252 -10.97 -20.04 0.44
CA SER A 252 -11.00 -20.17 -1.03
C SER A 252 -10.76 -18.81 -1.69
N PRO A 253 -10.30 -18.78 -2.97
CA PRO A 253 -10.05 -17.51 -3.67
C PRO A 253 -11.27 -16.57 -3.76
N ASP A 254 -12.48 -17.13 -3.75
CA ASP A 254 -13.75 -16.37 -3.75
C ASP A 254 -14.25 -15.99 -2.34
N GLY A 255 -13.51 -16.36 -1.29
CA GLY A 255 -13.84 -16.08 0.11
C GLY A 255 -15.05 -16.83 0.67
N LYS A 256 -15.69 -17.72 -0.10
CA LYS A 256 -16.96 -18.37 0.30
C LYS A 256 -16.80 -19.66 1.09
N SER A 257 -15.61 -20.21 1.10
CA SER A 257 -15.30 -21.47 1.80
C SER A 257 -13.99 -21.38 2.55
N ILE A 258 -13.83 -22.24 3.55
CA ILE A 258 -12.56 -22.48 4.23
C ILE A 258 -12.19 -23.96 4.09
N ILE A 259 -10.96 -24.20 3.67
CA ILE A 259 -10.33 -25.51 3.71
C ILE A 259 -9.51 -25.65 4.99
N MET A 260 -9.59 -26.79 5.64
CA MET A 260 -8.85 -27.08 6.86
C MET A 260 -8.53 -28.58 6.95
N SER A 261 -7.51 -28.96 7.72
CA SER A 261 -7.24 -30.35 8.05
C SER A 261 -7.81 -30.72 9.41
N LEU A 262 -8.42 -31.88 9.51
CA LEU A 262 -8.93 -32.47 10.75
C LEU A 262 -8.17 -33.78 11.05
N ALA A 263 -7.60 -33.87 12.26
CA ALA A 263 -6.93 -35.08 12.73
C ALA A 263 -7.80 -35.74 13.78
N ASP A 264 -8.26 -36.97 13.51
CA ASP A 264 -9.04 -37.77 14.40
C ASP A 264 -8.59 -39.25 14.34
N GLY A 265 -8.46 -39.90 15.48
CA GLY A 265 -8.12 -41.34 15.56
C GLY A 265 -6.79 -41.73 14.88
N GLY A 266 -5.84 -40.79 14.72
CA GLY A 266 -4.57 -41.03 14.06
C GLY A 266 -4.61 -40.88 12.54
N LEU A 267 -5.75 -40.49 11.97
CA LEU A 267 -5.93 -40.12 10.57
C LEU A 267 -6.03 -38.62 10.44
N THR A 268 -5.64 -38.10 9.29
CA THR A 268 -5.78 -36.65 8.97
C THR A 268 -6.44 -36.52 7.60
N ASP A 269 -7.61 -35.89 7.57
CA ASP A 269 -8.39 -35.63 6.38
C ASP A 269 -8.47 -34.12 6.08
N ILE A 270 -8.75 -33.77 4.85
CA ILE A 270 -8.96 -32.39 4.41
C ILE A 270 -10.46 -32.15 4.25
N PHE A 271 -10.94 -31.09 4.88
CA PHE A 271 -12.34 -30.69 4.84
C PHE A 271 -12.50 -29.32 4.22
N ILE A 272 -13.62 -29.13 3.52
CA ILE A 272 -14.06 -27.83 3.00
C ILE A 272 -15.37 -27.48 3.71
N MET A 273 -15.42 -26.29 4.27
CA MET A 273 -16.61 -25.73 4.91
C MET A 273 -17.09 -24.50 4.15
N ASN A 274 -18.36 -24.48 3.77
CA ASN A 274 -19.00 -23.27 3.23
C ASN A 274 -19.31 -22.30 4.37
N LEU A 275 -19.04 -21.01 4.12
CA LEU A 275 -19.27 -19.91 5.07
C LEU A 275 -20.65 -19.23 4.88
N LEU A 276 -21.41 -19.67 3.88
CA LEU A 276 -22.75 -19.15 3.54
C LEU A 276 -23.85 -19.98 4.20
#